data_71475f84f8c85383e2110ff0ea91d5a7
#
_entry.id   71475f84f8c85383e2110ff0ea91d5a7
#
_cell.length_a   1.000
_cell.length_b   1.000
_cell.length_c   1.000
_cell.angle_alpha   90.00
_cell.angle_beta   90.00
_cell.angle_gamma   90.00
#
_symmetry.space_group_name_H-M   'P 1'
#
loop_
_entity.id
_entity.type
_entity.pdbx_description
1 polymer ?
#
loop_
_entity_poly.entity_id
_entity_poly.type
_entity_poly.pdbx_seq_one_letter_code
_entity_poly.pdbx_strand_id
1 'polypeptide(L)'
;MRIFLTGGSGFIGRFLTFALAERGHEITVLSRNLKKLSPFPPRVCVLEADSTKPGPWQKIAGDHDAIINLAGFSIFNRWTKKAKKEIFDSRILTTSNLVEALSHREQEKIHFFSASGVGYYGFHQDKVIDENDAPGDDFLARVASAWEQTAVTAEKFEARVVLCRVGIVLGRHGGALARLTPLFKSYLGASLGKGNQWFSWIHEQDLTNIFLFLLEHPEMKGPVNFTAPHPVRNRELTQTLSAVLHKPALPFPVPEFLLRLTHGESADIFLKGQRVLPQKLLDTGYVFRFPTLAAALHDLVR
;
A
#
# COMPACT_ATOMS: atom_id res chain seq x y z
N MET A 1 2.73 4.60 22.24
CA MET A 1 3.52 5.49 21.36
C MET A 1 2.58 6.54 20.78
N ARG A 2 3.09 7.73 20.53
CA ARG A 2 2.43 8.77 19.72
C ARG A 2 2.81 8.56 18.27
N ILE A 3 1.83 8.38 17.39
CA ILE A 3 2.04 8.05 15.97
C ILE A 3 1.42 9.12 15.10
N PHE A 4 2.22 9.75 14.23
CA PHE A 4 1.73 10.68 13.23
C PHE A 4 1.49 9.94 11.91
N LEU A 5 0.30 10.09 11.34
CA LEU A 5 -0.12 9.31 10.18
C LEU A 5 -0.66 10.21 9.07
N THR A 6 0.00 10.20 7.91
CA THR A 6 -0.54 10.79 6.68
C THR A 6 -1.30 9.75 5.88
N GLY A 7 -2.36 10.18 5.18
CA GLY A 7 -3.19 9.24 4.42
C GLY A 7 -4.11 8.37 5.30
N GLY A 8 -4.27 8.69 6.59
CA GLY A 8 -5.11 7.95 7.53
C GLY A 8 -6.60 7.91 7.17
N SER A 9 -7.06 8.84 6.35
CA SER A 9 -8.42 8.86 5.81
C SER A 9 -8.64 7.92 4.62
N GLY A 10 -7.57 7.39 4.05
CA GLY A 10 -7.61 6.44 2.92
C GLY A 10 -7.98 5.02 3.37
N PHE A 11 -8.14 4.12 2.39
CA PHE A 11 -8.51 2.73 2.64
C PHE A 11 -7.56 2.04 3.62
N ILE A 12 -6.26 1.97 3.32
CA ILE A 12 -5.26 1.35 4.20
C ILE A 12 -5.15 2.11 5.52
N GLY A 13 -5.08 3.45 5.44
CA GLY A 13 -4.87 4.29 6.60
C GLY A 13 -5.96 4.16 7.66
N ARG A 14 -7.22 4.00 7.26
CA ARG A 14 -8.32 3.77 8.22
C ARG A 14 -8.13 2.48 9.00
N PHE A 15 -7.92 1.35 8.33
CA PHE A 15 -7.68 0.07 9.01
C PHE A 15 -6.53 0.15 9.99
N LEU A 16 -5.41 0.72 9.53
CA LEU A 16 -4.24 0.87 10.37
C LEU A 16 -4.51 1.78 11.57
N THR A 17 -5.20 2.92 11.36
CA THR A 17 -5.54 3.85 12.44
C THR A 17 -6.38 3.16 13.53
N PHE A 18 -7.40 2.38 13.15
CA PHE A 18 -8.24 1.65 14.10
C PHE A 18 -7.43 0.61 14.87
N ALA A 19 -6.63 -0.20 14.18
CA ALA A 19 -5.83 -1.24 14.84
C ALA A 19 -4.76 -0.67 15.78
N LEU A 20 -4.11 0.44 15.42
CA LEU A 20 -3.16 1.13 16.29
C LEU A 20 -3.86 1.71 17.54
N ALA A 21 -5.05 2.31 17.38
CA ALA A 21 -5.82 2.83 18.49
C ALA A 21 -6.28 1.71 19.47
N GLU A 22 -6.70 0.56 18.95
CA GLU A 22 -7.06 -0.62 19.73
C GLU A 22 -5.87 -1.17 20.54
N ARG A 23 -4.64 -1.02 20.03
CA ARG A 23 -3.40 -1.37 20.75
C ARG A 23 -2.96 -0.29 21.75
N GLY A 24 -3.75 0.76 21.94
CA GLY A 24 -3.50 1.79 22.93
C GLY A 24 -2.54 2.90 22.49
N HIS A 25 -2.20 2.99 21.19
CA HIS A 25 -1.41 4.10 20.67
C HIS A 25 -2.25 5.38 20.56
N GLU A 26 -1.62 6.53 20.68
CA GLU A 26 -2.19 7.85 20.41
C GLU A 26 -1.85 8.24 18.97
N ILE A 27 -2.87 8.57 18.16
CA ILE A 27 -2.66 8.78 16.73
C ILE A 27 -3.07 10.19 16.33
N THR A 28 -2.20 10.88 15.61
CA THR A 28 -2.54 12.12 14.91
C THR A 28 -2.64 11.85 13.43
N VAL A 29 -3.84 11.92 12.88
CA VAL A 29 -4.10 11.75 11.44
C VAL A 29 -4.05 13.10 10.75
N LEU A 30 -3.18 13.28 9.76
CA LEU A 30 -3.18 14.44 8.90
C LEU A 30 -4.14 14.22 7.72
N SER A 31 -5.11 15.12 7.54
CA SER A 31 -6.10 15.06 6.46
C SER A 31 -6.37 16.43 5.86
N ARG A 32 -6.61 16.47 4.54
CA ARG A 32 -6.92 17.72 3.81
C ARG A 32 -8.37 18.20 3.99
N ASN A 33 -9.25 17.37 4.51
CA ASN A 33 -10.66 17.70 4.62
C ASN A 33 -11.32 16.91 5.76
N LEU A 34 -11.61 17.60 6.84
CA LEU A 34 -12.26 17.02 8.02
C LEU A 34 -13.72 16.63 7.76
N LYS A 35 -14.42 17.38 6.91
CA LYS A 35 -15.86 17.18 6.64
C LYS A 35 -16.17 15.85 5.95
N LYS A 36 -15.18 15.26 5.30
CA LYS A 36 -15.31 13.97 4.58
C LYS A 36 -14.86 12.76 5.40
N LEU A 37 -14.45 12.98 6.66
CA LEU A 37 -13.99 11.92 7.52
C LEU A 37 -15.17 11.26 8.24
N SER A 38 -15.23 9.93 8.15
CA SER A 38 -16.03 9.16 9.09
C SER A 38 -15.34 9.18 10.47
N PRO A 39 -16.09 9.08 11.57
CA PRO A 39 -15.54 9.13 12.92
C PRO A 39 -14.37 8.14 13.12
N PHE A 40 -13.39 8.58 13.90
CA PHE A 40 -12.30 7.76 14.41
C PHE A 40 -12.51 7.42 15.89
N PRO A 41 -11.78 6.43 16.44
CA PRO A 41 -11.79 6.13 17.85
C PRO A 41 -11.33 7.31 18.72
N PRO A 42 -11.67 7.34 20.04
CA PRO A 42 -11.36 8.47 20.92
C PRO A 42 -9.87 8.84 21.06
N ARG A 43 -8.95 7.89 20.81
CA ARG A 43 -7.49 8.11 20.86
C ARG A 43 -6.90 8.69 19.57
N VAL A 44 -7.74 9.07 18.62
CA VAL A 44 -7.32 9.61 17.33
C VAL A 44 -7.65 11.08 17.23
N CYS A 45 -6.62 11.90 17.17
CA CYS A 45 -6.71 13.31 16.82
C CYS A 45 -6.66 13.48 15.30
N VAL A 46 -7.41 14.43 14.75
CA VAL A 46 -7.33 14.77 13.33
C VAL A 46 -6.87 16.20 13.15
N LEU A 47 -5.82 16.38 12.38
CA LEU A 47 -5.25 17.67 12.01
C LEU A 47 -5.58 18.00 10.55
N GLU A 48 -6.14 19.18 10.27
CA GLU A 48 -6.42 19.61 8.90
C GLU A 48 -5.23 20.33 8.30
N ALA A 49 -4.57 19.69 7.34
CA ALA A 49 -3.54 20.33 6.50
C ALA A 49 -3.29 19.53 5.21
N ASP A 50 -2.65 20.19 4.26
CA ASP A 50 -2.15 19.55 3.02
C ASP A 50 -0.69 19.15 3.20
N SER A 51 -0.44 17.85 3.31
CA SER A 51 0.90 17.29 3.50
C SER A 51 1.89 17.61 2.36
N THR A 52 1.39 18.00 1.19
CA THR A 52 2.24 18.43 0.06
C THR A 52 2.78 19.85 0.21
N LYS A 53 2.36 20.58 1.24
CA LYS A 53 2.78 21.95 1.55
C LYS A 53 3.39 22.02 2.93
N PRO A 54 4.48 22.78 3.12
CA PRO A 54 5.00 23.06 4.44
C PRO A 54 3.96 23.78 5.32
N GLY A 55 4.08 23.64 6.63
CA GLY A 55 3.19 24.32 7.56
C GLY A 55 3.38 23.91 9.02
N PRO A 56 2.61 24.49 9.95
CA PRO A 56 2.72 24.24 11.39
C PRO A 56 2.57 22.75 11.79
N TRP A 57 1.93 21.94 10.96
CA TRP A 57 1.76 20.50 11.17
C TRP A 57 3.09 19.73 11.21
N GLN A 58 4.16 20.27 10.59
CA GLN A 58 5.48 19.64 10.58
C GLN A 58 6.08 19.59 11.99
N LYS A 59 5.92 20.66 12.77
CA LYS A 59 6.35 20.67 14.18
C LYS A 59 5.62 19.59 14.98
N ILE A 60 4.31 19.47 14.78
CA ILE A 60 3.51 18.44 15.44
C ILE A 60 3.99 17.03 15.02
N ALA A 61 4.25 16.81 13.72
CA ALA A 61 4.76 15.55 13.22
C ALA A 61 6.13 15.18 13.86
N GLY A 62 7.02 16.15 13.99
CA GLY A 62 8.32 15.98 14.63
C GLY A 62 8.26 15.57 16.10
N ASP A 63 7.20 15.90 16.81
CA ASP A 63 7.03 15.59 18.24
C ASP A 63 6.50 14.16 18.51
N HIS A 64 6.31 13.33 17.48
CA HIS A 64 5.79 11.96 17.62
C HIS A 64 6.94 10.92 17.72
N ASP A 65 6.61 9.73 18.23
CA ASP A 65 7.55 8.60 18.35
C ASP A 65 7.69 7.84 17.04
N ALA A 66 6.66 7.88 16.21
CA ALA A 66 6.64 7.27 14.89
C ALA A 66 5.87 8.12 13.87
N ILE A 67 6.33 8.11 12.63
CA ILE A 67 5.63 8.65 11.47
C ILE A 67 5.30 7.52 10.52
N ILE A 68 4.04 7.43 10.10
CA ILE A 68 3.60 6.49 9.06
C ILE A 68 3.06 7.29 7.89
N ASN A 69 3.79 7.27 6.78
CA ASN A 69 3.45 8.00 5.56
C ASN A 69 2.74 7.08 4.55
N LEU A 70 1.41 7.20 4.47
CA LEU A 70 0.58 6.48 3.49
C LEU A 70 -0.06 7.41 2.45
N ALA A 71 0.27 8.70 2.48
CA ALA A 71 -0.33 9.67 1.59
C ALA A 71 0.14 9.47 0.14
N GLY A 72 -0.81 9.48 -0.79
CA GLY A 72 -0.52 9.39 -2.21
C GLY A 72 -1.77 9.51 -3.06
N PHE A 73 -1.64 10.11 -4.23
CA PHE A 73 -2.71 10.15 -5.23
C PHE A 73 -2.89 8.75 -5.84
N SER A 74 -4.15 8.38 -6.13
CA SER A 74 -4.49 7.04 -6.65
C SER A 74 -3.83 6.77 -8.01
N ILE A 75 -3.18 5.60 -8.13
CA ILE A 75 -2.57 5.12 -9.38
C ILE A 75 -3.58 4.47 -10.34
N PHE A 76 -4.80 4.19 -9.88
CA PHE A 76 -5.83 3.48 -10.64
C PHE A 76 -6.65 4.38 -11.57
N ASN A 77 -6.19 5.59 -11.80
CA ASN A 77 -6.77 6.51 -12.79
C ASN A 77 -6.05 6.38 -14.14
N ARG A 78 -6.67 6.90 -15.22
CA ARG A 78 -5.98 7.00 -16.50
C ARG A 78 -4.77 7.92 -16.39
N TRP A 79 -3.59 7.47 -16.82
CA TRP A 79 -2.33 8.20 -16.67
C TRP A 79 -2.15 9.29 -17.73
N THR A 80 -2.87 10.41 -17.56
CA THR A 80 -2.60 11.64 -18.26
C THR A 80 -1.32 12.29 -17.71
N LYS A 81 -0.73 13.26 -18.44
CA LYS A 81 0.41 14.05 -17.94
C LYS A 81 0.12 14.65 -16.56
N LYS A 82 -1.09 15.18 -16.34
CA LYS A 82 -1.55 15.73 -15.06
C LYS A 82 -1.61 14.65 -13.98
N ALA A 83 -2.25 13.51 -14.27
CA ALA A 83 -2.36 12.43 -13.31
C ALA A 83 -0.98 11.85 -12.91
N LYS A 84 -0.07 11.68 -13.85
CA LYS A 84 1.32 11.26 -13.58
C LYS A 84 2.04 12.24 -12.66
N LYS A 85 1.88 13.54 -12.90
CA LYS A 85 2.44 14.58 -12.04
C LYS A 85 1.84 14.52 -10.62
N GLU A 86 0.52 14.39 -10.49
CA GLU A 86 -0.14 14.27 -9.19
C GLU A 86 0.29 12.99 -8.43
N ILE A 87 0.45 11.86 -9.14
CA ILE A 87 0.97 10.62 -8.56
C ILE A 87 2.37 10.83 -7.99
N PHE A 88 3.25 11.50 -8.72
CA PHE A 88 4.62 11.76 -8.32
C PHE A 88 4.68 12.79 -7.19
N ASP A 89 4.13 13.98 -7.40
CA ASP A 89 4.22 15.12 -6.48
C ASP A 89 3.60 14.79 -5.11
N SER A 90 2.44 14.13 -5.09
CA SER A 90 1.78 13.77 -3.82
C SER A 90 2.65 12.91 -2.92
N ARG A 91 3.54 12.09 -3.47
CA ARG A 91 4.46 11.22 -2.75
C ARG A 91 5.73 11.95 -2.34
N ILE A 92 6.37 12.56 -3.31
CA ILE A 92 7.68 13.20 -3.08
C ILE A 92 7.53 14.42 -2.16
N LEU A 93 6.60 15.32 -2.43
CA LEU A 93 6.41 16.52 -1.62
C LEU A 93 5.98 16.17 -0.18
N THR A 94 5.02 15.24 -0.02
CA THR A 94 4.64 14.81 1.34
C THR A 94 5.82 14.22 2.10
N THR A 95 6.60 13.34 1.46
CA THR A 95 7.74 12.69 2.11
C THR A 95 8.84 13.70 2.44
N SER A 96 9.15 14.62 1.53
CA SER A 96 10.11 15.70 1.77
C SER A 96 9.70 16.57 2.97
N ASN A 97 8.44 16.98 3.04
CA ASN A 97 7.92 17.78 4.16
C ASN A 97 7.94 17.01 5.49
N LEU A 98 7.71 15.69 5.47
CA LEU A 98 7.84 14.85 6.67
C LEU A 98 9.29 14.68 7.10
N VAL A 99 10.21 14.52 6.16
CA VAL A 99 11.66 14.48 6.46
C VAL A 99 12.12 15.81 7.01
N GLU A 100 11.68 16.94 6.43
CA GLU A 100 11.98 18.26 6.95
C GLU A 100 11.47 18.45 8.39
N ALA A 101 10.29 17.89 8.72
CA ALA A 101 9.77 17.92 10.08
C ALA A 101 10.73 17.30 11.12
N LEU A 102 11.59 16.37 10.70
CA LEU A 102 12.57 15.72 11.55
C LEU A 102 13.78 16.63 11.88
N SER A 103 14.07 17.64 11.06
CA SER A 103 15.21 18.55 11.26
C SER A 103 15.07 19.45 12.49
N HIS A 104 13.85 19.62 13.00
CA HIS A 104 13.55 20.45 14.18
C HIS A 104 13.28 19.61 15.44
N ARG A 105 13.62 18.33 15.40
CA ARG A 105 13.35 17.39 16.46
C ARG A 105 14.39 17.48 17.57
N GLU A 106 13.95 17.46 18.84
CA GLU A 106 14.82 17.42 20.01
C GLU A 106 15.06 16.00 20.54
N GLN A 107 14.23 15.03 20.12
CA GLN A 107 14.30 13.62 20.55
C GLN A 107 15.15 12.81 19.58
N GLU A 108 16.00 11.90 20.08
CA GLU A 108 17.01 11.21 19.27
C GLU A 108 16.46 10.12 18.35
N LYS A 109 15.42 9.38 18.71
CA LYS A 109 14.97 8.22 17.90
C LYS A 109 13.55 8.35 17.43
N ILE A 110 13.31 8.10 16.15
CA ILE A 110 12.00 8.04 15.56
C ILE A 110 11.89 6.88 14.58
N HIS A 111 10.70 6.28 14.52
CA HIS A 111 10.38 5.30 13.49
C HIS A 111 9.71 6.00 12.30
N PHE A 112 10.29 5.85 11.11
CA PHE A 112 9.76 6.44 9.89
C PHE A 112 9.35 5.35 8.90
N PHE A 113 8.06 5.07 8.83
CA PHE A 113 7.48 4.13 7.88
C PHE A 113 7.00 4.89 6.65
N SER A 114 7.64 4.69 5.52
CA SER A 114 7.19 5.28 4.26
C SER A 114 6.57 4.21 3.38
N ALA A 115 5.33 4.42 2.98
CA ALA A 115 4.74 3.57 1.96
C ALA A 115 5.57 3.62 0.67
N SER A 116 5.60 2.50 -0.01
CA SER A 116 6.06 2.28 -1.35
C SER A 116 5.15 1.22 -1.97
N GLY A 117 5.51 0.62 -3.07
CA GLY A 117 4.72 -0.45 -3.66
C GLY A 117 5.59 -1.45 -4.39
N VAL A 118 5.08 -2.67 -4.57
CA VAL A 118 5.77 -3.71 -5.36
C VAL A 118 5.99 -3.27 -6.82
N GLY A 119 5.33 -2.21 -7.26
CA GLY A 119 5.65 -1.52 -8.52
C GLY A 119 7.07 -0.98 -8.60
N TYR A 120 7.80 -0.87 -7.47
CA TYR A 120 9.24 -0.58 -7.43
C TYR A 120 10.05 -1.51 -8.34
N TYR A 121 9.70 -2.78 -8.37
CA TYR A 121 10.45 -3.79 -9.14
C TYR A 121 10.18 -3.76 -10.64
N GLY A 122 9.14 -3.04 -11.09
CA GLY A 122 8.65 -3.11 -12.47
C GLY A 122 7.93 -4.44 -12.75
N PHE A 123 7.73 -4.73 -14.03
CA PHE A 123 7.00 -5.91 -14.45
C PHE A 123 7.96 -7.03 -14.84
N HIS A 124 7.69 -8.24 -14.32
CA HIS A 124 8.47 -9.45 -14.60
C HIS A 124 7.55 -10.61 -14.96
N GLN A 125 8.07 -11.57 -15.76
CA GLN A 125 7.29 -12.77 -16.11
C GLN A 125 7.26 -13.76 -14.95
N ASP A 126 8.34 -14.50 -14.72
CA ASP A 126 8.38 -15.61 -13.77
C ASP A 126 9.48 -15.48 -12.71
N LYS A 127 10.31 -14.46 -12.81
CA LYS A 127 11.35 -14.21 -11.82
C LYS A 127 10.69 -14.05 -10.43
N VAL A 128 11.18 -14.80 -9.47
CA VAL A 128 10.90 -14.58 -8.05
C VAL A 128 11.69 -13.36 -7.60
N ILE A 129 11.03 -12.45 -6.91
CA ILE A 129 11.56 -11.14 -6.52
C ILE A 129 11.45 -11.02 -5.00
N ASP A 130 12.52 -10.55 -4.37
CA ASP A 130 12.56 -10.21 -2.95
C ASP A 130 13.04 -8.78 -2.71
N GLU A 131 13.27 -8.41 -1.45
CA GLU A 131 13.64 -7.05 -1.05
C GLU A 131 15.02 -6.60 -1.56
N ASN A 132 15.88 -7.53 -1.98
CA ASN A 132 17.23 -7.26 -2.49
C ASN A 132 17.26 -6.95 -3.99
N ASP A 133 16.13 -7.19 -4.70
CA ASP A 133 16.06 -6.95 -6.12
C ASP A 133 16.06 -5.44 -6.47
N ALA A 134 16.70 -5.13 -7.58
CA ALA A 134 16.82 -3.78 -8.10
C ALA A 134 15.46 -3.22 -8.59
N PRO A 135 15.31 -1.88 -8.67
CA PRO A 135 14.13 -1.26 -9.25
C PRO A 135 14.02 -1.53 -10.74
N GLY A 136 12.77 -1.58 -11.23
CA GLY A 136 12.47 -1.56 -12.66
C GLY A 136 12.62 -0.17 -13.28
N ASP A 137 12.25 -0.05 -14.55
CA ASP A 137 12.41 1.15 -15.35
C ASP A 137 11.09 1.78 -15.85
N ASP A 138 9.95 1.18 -15.53
CA ASP A 138 8.65 1.73 -15.89
C ASP A 138 8.25 2.96 -15.04
N PHE A 139 7.10 3.55 -15.35
CA PHE A 139 6.63 4.75 -14.67
C PHE A 139 6.46 4.54 -13.15
N LEU A 140 5.84 3.42 -12.73
CA LEU A 140 5.63 3.17 -11.29
C LEU A 140 6.93 2.85 -10.57
N ALA A 141 7.85 2.14 -11.21
CA ALA A 141 9.16 1.86 -10.65
C ALA A 141 9.96 3.15 -10.42
N ARG A 142 9.95 4.08 -11.38
CA ARG A 142 10.59 5.39 -11.20
C ARG A 142 9.95 6.21 -10.08
N VAL A 143 8.60 6.20 -9.97
CA VAL A 143 7.91 6.90 -8.87
C VAL A 143 8.28 6.28 -7.52
N ALA A 144 8.24 4.95 -7.41
CA ALA A 144 8.56 4.25 -6.16
C ALA A 144 10.01 4.44 -5.75
N SER A 145 10.95 4.35 -6.71
CA SER A 145 12.38 4.58 -6.47
C SER A 145 12.64 6.00 -5.95
N ALA A 146 12.09 7.03 -6.61
CA ALA A 146 12.22 8.41 -6.14
C ALA A 146 11.59 8.63 -4.75
N TRP A 147 10.46 7.98 -4.50
CA TRP A 147 9.78 8.04 -3.20
C TRP A 147 10.63 7.43 -2.09
N GLU A 148 11.19 6.24 -2.31
CA GLU A 148 12.09 5.57 -1.37
C GLU A 148 13.37 6.36 -1.13
N GLN A 149 14.00 6.90 -2.20
CA GLN A 149 15.17 7.75 -2.09
C GLN A 149 14.90 8.99 -1.22
N THR A 150 13.74 9.62 -1.38
CA THR A 150 13.33 10.76 -0.54
C THR A 150 13.16 10.31 0.91
N ALA A 151 12.51 9.17 1.17
CA ALA A 151 12.28 8.66 2.52
C ALA A 151 13.57 8.30 3.25
N VAL A 152 14.55 7.71 2.56
CA VAL A 152 15.88 7.35 3.13
C VAL A 152 16.63 8.56 3.65
N THR A 153 16.38 9.77 3.11
CA THR A 153 17.01 10.99 3.64
C THR A 153 16.68 11.28 5.10
N ALA A 154 15.62 10.68 5.66
CA ALA A 154 15.27 10.74 7.08
C ALA A 154 16.36 10.13 8.00
N GLU A 155 17.17 9.20 7.48
CA GLU A 155 18.28 8.59 8.23
C GLU A 155 19.32 9.63 8.68
N LYS A 156 19.43 10.78 8.00
CA LYS A 156 20.29 11.91 8.41
C LYS A 156 19.85 12.52 9.76
N PHE A 157 18.63 12.27 10.17
CA PHE A 157 18.04 12.71 11.43
C PHE A 157 17.84 11.54 12.40
N GLU A 158 18.68 10.51 12.31
CA GLU A 158 18.65 9.31 13.15
C GLU A 158 17.31 8.54 13.13
N ALA A 159 16.50 8.76 12.09
CA ALA A 159 15.27 8.01 11.92
C ALA A 159 15.55 6.57 11.48
N ARG A 160 14.87 5.61 12.13
CA ARG A 160 14.79 4.25 11.61
C ARG A 160 13.80 4.23 10.45
N VAL A 161 14.30 4.09 9.24
CA VAL A 161 13.47 4.09 8.02
C VAL A 161 13.06 2.69 7.62
N VAL A 162 11.75 2.50 7.40
CA VAL A 162 11.17 1.28 6.81
C VAL A 162 10.44 1.67 5.53
N LEU A 163 10.83 1.05 4.42
CA LEU A 163 10.22 1.26 3.10
C LEU A 163 9.20 0.14 2.85
N CYS A 164 7.92 0.48 3.02
CA CYS A 164 6.83 -0.50 2.98
C CYS A 164 6.39 -0.75 1.53
N ARG A 165 6.97 -1.74 0.84
CA ARG A 165 6.63 -2.11 -0.54
C ARG A 165 5.34 -2.92 -0.57
N VAL A 166 4.21 -2.23 -0.65
CA VAL A 166 2.88 -2.83 -0.53
C VAL A 166 2.45 -3.48 -1.84
N GLY A 167 1.99 -4.73 -1.76
CA GLY A 167 1.32 -5.44 -2.83
C GLY A 167 -0.12 -4.98 -3.04
N ILE A 168 -0.90 -5.73 -3.83
CA ILE A 168 -2.30 -5.42 -4.06
C ILE A 168 -3.11 -5.78 -2.82
N VAL A 169 -3.65 -4.77 -2.15
CA VAL A 169 -4.40 -4.98 -0.91
C VAL A 169 -5.80 -5.49 -1.21
N LEU A 170 -6.12 -6.64 -0.62
CA LEU A 170 -7.45 -7.21 -0.58
C LEU A 170 -8.14 -6.79 0.71
N GLY A 171 -9.29 -6.13 0.61
CA GLY A 171 -10.06 -5.71 1.77
C GLY A 171 -11.55 -5.71 1.52
N ARG A 172 -12.33 -5.84 2.59
CA ARG A 172 -13.78 -5.98 2.57
C ARG A 172 -14.48 -4.76 1.97
N HIS A 173 -14.04 -3.57 2.34
CA HIS A 173 -14.67 -2.30 1.97
C HIS A 173 -13.79 -1.42 1.07
N GLY A 174 -12.74 -2.01 0.48
CA GLY A 174 -11.81 -1.24 -0.35
C GLY A 174 -10.84 -2.14 -1.14
N GLY A 175 -9.80 -1.50 -1.69
CA GLY A 175 -8.79 -2.21 -2.46
C GLY A 175 -9.33 -2.83 -3.75
N ALA A 176 -8.70 -3.93 -4.17
CA ALA A 176 -9.06 -4.60 -5.42
C ALA A 176 -10.45 -5.28 -5.34
N LEU A 177 -10.81 -5.87 -4.18
CA LEU A 177 -12.07 -6.61 -4.05
C LEU A 177 -13.31 -5.74 -4.15
N ALA A 178 -13.26 -4.50 -3.66
CA ALA A 178 -14.39 -3.56 -3.81
C ALA A 178 -14.79 -3.32 -5.27
N ARG A 179 -13.83 -3.51 -6.21
CA ARG A 179 -14.08 -3.39 -7.65
C ARG A 179 -14.42 -4.71 -8.31
N LEU A 180 -13.80 -5.81 -7.87
CA LEU A 180 -13.99 -7.12 -8.48
C LEU A 180 -15.30 -7.78 -8.03
N THR A 181 -15.62 -7.75 -6.75
CA THR A 181 -16.80 -8.43 -6.18
C THR A 181 -18.12 -8.06 -6.86
N PRO A 182 -18.43 -6.77 -7.17
CA PRO A 182 -19.65 -6.42 -7.90
C PRO A 182 -19.74 -7.06 -9.29
N LEU A 183 -18.60 -7.14 -10.01
CA LEU A 183 -18.56 -7.75 -11.34
C LEU A 183 -18.90 -9.25 -11.27
N PHE A 184 -18.32 -9.98 -10.30
CA PHE A 184 -18.63 -11.40 -10.12
C PHE A 184 -20.07 -11.62 -9.67
N LYS A 185 -20.57 -10.79 -8.74
CA LYS A 185 -21.99 -10.87 -8.32
C LYS A 185 -22.96 -10.64 -9.47
N SER A 186 -22.58 -9.84 -10.47
CA SER A 186 -23.34 -9.58 -11.70
C SER A 186 -23.02 -10.55 -12.84
N TYR A 187 -22.31 -11.66 -12.58
CA TYR A 187 -21.89 -12.65 -13.60
C TYR A 187 -20.99 -12.08 -14.71
N LEU A 188 -20.32 -10.97 -14.46
CA LEU A 188 -19.37 -10.33 -15.38
C LEU A 188 -17.90 -10.53 -14.95
N GLY A 189 -17.66 -11.38 -13.96
CA GLY A 189 -16.30 -11.72 -13.53
C GLY A 189 -15.54 -12.45 -14.62
N ALA A 190 -14.32 -12.03 -14.94
CA ALA A 190 -13.47 -12.63 -15.95
C ALA A 190 -11.99 -12.42 -15.65
N SER A 191 -11.14 -13.27 -16.21
CA SER A 191 -9.70 -13.04 -16.24
C SER A 191 -9.36 -11.84 -17.11
N LEU A 192 -8.28 -11.14 -16.82
CA LEU A 192 -7.83 -9.98 -17.57
C LEU A 192 -6.71 -10.36 -18.54
N GLY A 193 -6.82 -10.02 -19.81
CA GLY A 193 -5.87 -10.41 -20.84
C GLY A 193 -5.68 -11.93 -20.88
N LYS A 194 -4.43 -12.40 -20.93
CA LYS A 194 -4.12 -13.84 -20.91
C LYS A 194 -4.31 -14.50 -19.52
N GLY A 195 -4.52 -13.71 -18.47
CA GLY A 195 -4.64 -14.21 -17.09
C GLY A 195 -3.36 -14.78 -16.47
N ASN A 196 -2.22 -14.66 -17.17
CA ASN A 196 -0.93 -15.23 -16.75
C ASN A 196 -0.11 -14.29 -15.88
N GLN A 197 -0.47 -13.02 -15.80
CA GLN A 197 0.25 -12.03 -14.97
C GLN A 197 0.16 -12.39 -13.49
N TRP A 198 1.27 -12.18 -12.79
CA TRP A 198 1.34 -12.40 -11.35
C TRP A 198 0.54 -11.34 -10.60
N PHE A 199 -0.03 -11.76 -9.50
CA PHE A 199 -0.82 -10.97 -8.59
C PHE A 199 -0.23 -11.13 -7.18
N SER A 200 0.68 -10.23 -6.81
CA SER A 200 1.27 -10.16 -5.48
C SER A 200 0.33 -9.36 -4.58
N TRP A 201 -0.37 -10.06 -3.73
CA TRP A 201 -1.47 -9.54 -2.92
C TRP A 201 -1.16 -9.60 -1.44
N ILE A 202 -1.95 -8.91 -0.63
CA ILE A 202 -1.96 -9.02 0.82
C ILE A 202 -3.37 -8.79 1.36
N HIS A 203 -3.74 -9.50 2.42
CA HIS A 203 -4.96 -9.26 3.18
C HIS A 203 -4.83 -7.99 4.03
N GLU A 204 -5.89 -7.16 4.13
CA GLU A 204 -5.87 -5.90 4.90
C GLU A 204 -5.45 -6.08 6.36
N GLN A 205 -5.80 -7.21 6.98
CA GLN A 205 -5.41 -7.50 8.36
C GLN A 205 -3.94 -7.90 8.47
N ASP A 206 -3.41 -8.70 7.54
CA ASP A 206 -1.98 -9.02 7.52
C ASP A 206 -1.12 -7.79 7.26
N LEU A 207 -1.56 -6.91 6.36
CA LEU A 207 -0.89 -5.63 6.16
C LEU A 207 -0.79 -4.84 7.48
N THR A 208 -1.88 -4.76 8.24
CA THR A 208 -1.92 -4.08 9.53
C THR A 208 -1.03 -4.77 10.56
N ASN A 209 -1.09 -6.11 10.63
CA ASN A 209 -0.27 -6.90 11.54
C ASN A 209 1.23 -6.75 11.25
N ILE A 210 1.63 -6.58 9.99
CA ILE A 210 3.03 -6.30 9.63
C ILE A 210 3.47 -4.94 10.17
N PHE A 211 2.64 -3.89 10.09
CA PHE A 211 2.97 -2.60 10.72
C PHE A 211 3.16 -2.74 12.24
N LEU A 212 2.25 -3.44 12.92
CA LEU A 212 2.35 -3.69 14.37
C LEU A 212 3.62 -4.48 14.70
N PHE A 213 3.88 -5.55 13.96
CA PHE A 213 5.09 -6.35 14.12
C PHE A 213 6.36 -5.50 13.95
N LEU A 214 6.43 -4.68 12.92
CA LEU A 214 7.58 -3.81 12.69
C LEU A 214 7.75 -2.71 13.74
N LEU A 215 6.69 -2.26 14.39
CA LEU A 215 6.79 -1.35 15.53
C LEU A 215 7.43 -2.02 16.76
N GLU A 216 7.19 -3.33 16.94
CA GLU A 216 7.73 -4.14 18.02
C GLU A 216 9.16 -4.68 17.72
N HIS A 217 9.62 -4.62 16.43
CA HIS A 217 10.91 -5.12 15.96
C HIS A 217 11.77 -3.99 15.38
N PRO A 218 12.39 -3.16 16.24
CA PRO A 218 13.14 -1.97 15.80
C PRO A 218 14.42 -2.28 15.01
N GLU A 219 14.92 -3.51 15.06
CA GLU A 219 16.06 -3.99 14.27
C GLU A 219 15.76 -4.10 12.77
N MET A 220 14.49 -4.27 12.39
CA MET A 220 14.08 -4.34 10.99
C MET A 220 14.00 -2.95 10.37
N LYS A 221 14.78 -2.70 9.33
CA LYS A 221 14.86 -1.43 8.60
C LYS A 221 15.04 -1.64 7.09
N GLY A 222 14.96 -0.54 6.34
CA GLY A 222 15.06 -0.55 4.88
C GLY A 222 13.82 -1.15 4.21
N PRO A 223 13.93 -1.71 2.99
CA PRO A 223 12.78 -2.25 2.27
C PRO A 223 12.21 -3.50 2.92
N VAL A 224 10.88 -3.58 2.99
CA VAL A 224 10.11 -4.73 3.43
C VAL A 224 8.94 -4.91 2.48
N ASN A 225 8.75 -6.11 1.94
CA ASN A 225 7.64 -6.46 1.07
C ASN A 225 6.39 -6.79 1.90
N PHE A 226 5.37 -5.99 1.78
CA PHE A 226 4.05 -6.20 2.39
C PHE A 226 3.18 -6.99 1.41
N THR A 227 3.52 -8.26 1.21
CA THR A 227 2.81 -9.22 0.36
C THR A 227 2.54 -10.51 1.11
N ALA A 228 1.51 -11.25 0.71
CA ALA A 228 1.31 -12.60 1.18
C ALA A 228 2.42 -13.53 0.63
N PRO A 229 2.74 -14.65 1.32
CA PRO A 229 3.83 -15.54 0.93
C PRO A 229 3.56 -16.33 -0.36
N HIS A 230 2.31 -16.38 -0.81
CA HIS A 230 1.90 -17.14 -1.98
C HIS A 230 1.24 -16.23 -3.03
N PRO A 231 2.04 -15.52 -3.86
CA PRO A 231 1.50 -14.79 -5.01
C PRO A 231 0.87 -15.76 -6.00
N VAL A 232 -0.20 -15.31 -6.66
CA VAL A 232 -1.00 -16.13 -7.59
C VAL A 232 -1.01 -15.53 -9.01
N ARG A 233 -1.50 -16.28 -10.00
CA ARG A 233 -1.81 -15.74 -11.32
C ARG A 233 -3.20 -15.09 -11.34
N ASN A 234 -3.41 -14.13 -12.22
CA ASN A 234 -4.73 -13.48 -12.37
C ASN A 234 -5.86 -14.49 -12.66
N ARG A 235 -5.60 -15.53 -13.48
CA ARG A 235 -6.55 -16.62 -13.72
C ARG A 235 -6.92 -17.37 -12.44
N GLU A 236 -5.97 -17.59 -11.55
CA GLU A 236 -6.19 -18.28 -10.27
C GLU A 236 -7.01 -17.39 -9.32
N LEU A 237 -6.70 -16.08 -9.26
CA LEU A 237 -7.54 -15.12 -8.55
C LEU A 237 -9.00 -15.18 -9.04
N THR A 238 -9.18 -15.21 -10.37
CA THR A 238 -10.52 -15.26 -11.00
C THR A 238 -11.26 -16.54 -10.61
N GLN A 239 -10.60 -17.69 -10.70
CA GLN A 239 -11.19 -18.99 -10.35
C GLN A 239 -11.53 -19.09 -8.87
N THR A 240 -10.62 -18.66 -7.99
CA THR A 240 -10.81 -18.70 -6.54
C THR A 240 -11.95 -17.76 -6.12
N LEU A 241 -12.00 -16.54 -6.66
CA LEU A 241 -13.07 -15.59 -6.35
C LEU A 241 -14.43 -16.08 -6.86
N SER A 242 -14.47 -16.68 -8.04
CA SER A 242 -15.66 -17.35 -8.60
C SER A 242 -16.18 -18.45 -7.67
N ALA A 243 -15.29 -19.33 -7.21
CA ALA A 243 -15.63 -20.42 -6.30
C ALA A 243 -16.16 -19.91 -4.94
N VAL A 244 -15.46 -18.94 -4.33
CA VAL A 244 -15.82 -18.38 -3.01
C VAL A 244 -17.15 -17.61 -3.06
N LEU A 245 -17.44 -16.92 -4.14
CA LEU A 245 -18.71 -16.20 -4.33
C LEU A 245 -19.85 -17.10 -4.83
N HIS A 246 -19.56 -18.35 -5.19
CA HIS A 246 -20.53 -19.26 -5.89
C HIS A 246 -21.13 -18.61 -7.13
N LYS A 247 -20.30 -17.86 -7.89
CA LYS A 247 -20.68 -17.17 -9.12
C LYS A 247 -19.71 -17.54 -10.23
N PRO A 248 -20.20 -18.17 -11.34
CA PRO A 248 -19.30 -18.55 -12.42
C PRO A 248 -18.63 -17.32 -13.04
N ALA A 249 -17.36 -17.46 -13.34
CA ALA A 249 -16.64 -16.50 -14.18
C ALA A 249 -16.96 -16.73 -15.66
N LEU A 250 -16.85 -15.69 -16.47
CA LEU A 250 -16.98 -15.81 -17.91
C LEU A 250 -15.90 -16.75 -18.46
N PRO A 251 -16.22 -17.61 -19.43
CA PRO A 251 -15.27 -18.57 -20.01
C PRO A 251 -14.19 -17.92 -20.88
N PHE A 252 -14.37 -16.65 -21.25
CA PHE A 252 -13.43 -15.88 -22.04
C PHE A 252 -12.90 -14.69 -21.24
N PRO A 253 -11.62 -14.34 -21.41
CA PRO A 253 -11.02 -13.21 -20.68
C PRO A 253 -11.46 -11.88 -21.25
N VAL A 254 -11.34 -10.81 -20.46
CA VAL A 254 -11.44 -9.43 -20.95
C VAL A 254 -10.27 -9.15 -21.89
N PRO A 255 -10.52 -8.83 -23.17
CA PRO A 255 -9.44 -8.61 -24.13
C PRO A 255 -8.54 -7.43 -23.72
N GLU A 256 -7.24 -7.59 -23.95
CA GLU A 256 -6.24 -6.58 -23.62
C GLU A 256 -6.52 -5.21 -24.27
N PHE A 257 -6.96 -5.21 -25.54
CA PHE A 257 -7.25 -3.97 -26.26
C PHE A 257 -8.37 -3.14 -25.60
N LEU A 258 -9.37 -3.77 -24.98
CA LEU A 258 -10.44 -3.06 -24.26
C LEU A 258 -9.89 -2.38 -23.00
N LEU A 259 -9.00 -3.05 -22.27
CA LEU A 259 -8.34 -2.45 -21.11
C LEU A 259 -7.47 -1.28 -21.52
N ARG A 260 -6.73 -1.40 -22.62
CA ARG A 260 -5.90 -0.31 -23.17
C ARG A 260 -6.74 0.86 -23.67
N LEU A 261 -7.88 0.61 -24.31
CA LEU A 261 -8.79 1.66 -24.78
C LEU A 261 -9.33 2.50 -23.62
N THR A 262 -9.74 1.84 -22.52
CA THR A 262 -10.36 2.49 -21.37
C THR A 262 -9.35 3.15 -20.42
N HIS A 263 -8.22 2.47 -20.15
CA HIS A 263 -7.24 2.90 -19.15
C HIS A 263 -5.97 3.52 -19.77
N GLY A 264 -5.73 3.33 -21.07
CA GLY A 264 -4.50 3.78 -21.71
C GLY A 264 -3.28 3.06 -21.14
N GLU A 265 -2.21 3.79 -20.83
CA GLU A 265 -0.97 3.24 -20.27
C GLU A 265 -1.17 2.58 -18.88
N SER A 266 -2.11 3.07 -18.05
CA SER A 266 -2.39 2.46 -16.76
C SER A 266 -3.02 1.06 -16.85
N ALA A 267 -3.41 0.61 -18.05
CA ALA A 267 -3.83 -0.78 -18.28
C ALA A 267 -2.73 -1.80 -17.91
N ASP A 268 -1.47 -1.41 -17.95
CA ASP A 268 -0.34 -2.27 -17.58
C ASP A 268 -0.42 -2.76 -16.12
N ILE A 269 -1.03 -2.00 -15.20
CA ILE A 269 -1.28 -2.44 -13.81
C ILE A 269 -2.14 -3.72 -13.76
N PHE A 270 -3.03 -3.89 -14.74
CA PHE A 270 -3.96 -5.03 -14.80
C PHE A 270 -3.45 -6.17 -15.69
N LEU A 271 -2.60 -5.85 -16.67
CA LEU A 271 -2.14 -6.77 -17.72
C LEU A 271 -0.77 -7.36 -17.44
N LYS A 272 0.00 -6.73 -16.56
CA LYS A 272 1.35 -7.13 -16.19
C LYS A 272 1.44 -7.32 -14.67
N GLY A 273 2.51 -7.92 -14.20
CA GLY A 273 2.70 -8.15 -12.78
C GLY A 273 4.10 -8.70 -12.48
N GLN A 274 4.35 -8.94 -11.22
CA GLN A 274 5.61 -9.46 -10.71
C GLN A 274 5.32 -10.46 -9.58
N ARG A 275 6.20 -11.46 -9.44
CA ARG A 275 6.12 -12.50 -8.41
C ARG A 275 6.96 -12.09 -7.21
N VAL A 276 6.38 -11.32 -6.28
CA VAL A 276 7.08 -10.76 -5.12
C VAL A 276 6.83 -11.59 -3.88
N LEU A 277 7.89 -11.94 -3.17
CA LEU A 277 7.86 -12.64 -1.88
C LEU A 277 8.26 -11.69 -0.74
N PRO A 278 7.66 -11.84 0.45
CA PRO A 278 8.03 -11.09 1.65
C PRO A 278 9.20 -11.76 2.37
N GLN A 279 10.37 -11.87 1.71
CA GLN A 279 11.47 -12.72 2.17
C GLN A 279 11.96 -12.30 3.55
N LYS A 280 12.13 -11.00 3.81
CA LYS A 280 12.54 -10.51 5.14
C LYS A 280 11.59 -10.91 6.26
N LEU A 281 10.28 -10.89 6.01
CA LEU A 281 9.30 -11.33 7.01
C LEU A 281 9.37 -12.85 7.21
N LEU A 282 9.53 -13.62 6.14
CA LEU A 282 9.66 -15.07 6.22
C LEU A 282 10.92 -15.47 7.01
N ASP A 283 12.04 -14.79 6.80
CA ASP A 283 13.31 -15.06 7.49
C ASP A 283 13.25 -14.77 9.00
N THR A 284 12.33 -13.87 9.44
CA THR A 284 12.08 -13.62 10.88
C THR A 284 11.11 -14.61 11.49
N GLY A 285 10.55 -15.55 10.72
CA GLY A 285 9.51 -16.45 11.20
C GLY A 285 8.14 -15.81 11.37
N TYR A 286 7.89 -14.64 10.74
CA TYR A 286 6.58 -13.97 10.78
C TYR A 286 5.46 -14.89 10.29
N VAL A 287 4.39 -15.01 11.05
CA VAL A 287 3.25 -15.87 10.73
C VAL A 287 2.10 -15.05 10.16
N PHE A 288 1.81 -15.25 8.88
CA PHE A 288 0.67 -14.64 8.23
C PHE A 288 -0.64 -15.28 8.69
N ARG A 289 -1.65 -14.46 8.96
CA ARG A 289 -2.99 -14.95 9.30
C ARG A 289 -3.72 -15.52 8.09
N PHE A 290 -3.50 -14.92 6.91
CA PHE A 290 -4.10 -15.33 5.64
C PHE A 290 -2.99 -15.61 4.61
N PRO A 291 -2.25 -16.72 4.74
CA PRO A 291 -1.15 -17.02 3.83
C PRO A 291 -1.61 -17.42 2.42
N THR A 292 -2.84 -17.91 2.27
CA THR A 292 -3.39 -18.37 0.99
C THR A 292 -4.54 -17.49 0.52
N LEU A 293 -4.65 -17.32 -0.82
CA LEU A 293 -5.70 -16.49 -1.43
C LEU A 293 -7.10 -16.99 -1.06
N ALA A 294 -7.32 -18.30 -1.04
CA ALA A 294 -8.64 -18.87 -0.70
C ALA A 294 -9.07 -18.49 0.72
N ALA A 295 -8.18 -18.61 1.72
CA ALA A 295 -8.47 -18.21 3.10
C ALA A 295 -8.79 -16.72 3.19
N ALA A 296 -8.00 -15.87 2.51
CA ALA A 296 -8.21 -14.42 2.47
C ALA A 296 -9.56 -14.05 1.85
N LEU A 297 -9.91 -14.64 0.71
CA LEU A 297 -11.18 -14.36 0.04
C LEU A 297 -12.39 -14.85 0.85
N HIS A 298 -12.29 -16.02 1.48
CA HIS A 298 -13.36 -16.52 2.35
C HIS A 298 -13.66 -15.59 3.53
N ASP A 299 -12.65 -14.96 4.11
CA ASP A 299 -12.84 -13.96 5.18
C ASP A 299 -13.48 -12.68 4.65
N LEU A 300 -13.00 -12.17 3.51
CA LEU A 300 -13.35 -10.82 3.03
C LEU A 300 -14.72 -10.72 2.33
N VAL A 301 -15.28 -11.82 1.80
CA VAL A 301 -16.53 -11.79 1.01
C VAL A 301 -17.74 -12.38 1.74
N ARG A 302 -17.58 -12.83 2.96
CA ARG A 302 -18.65 -13.27 3.86
C ARG A 302 -19.52 -12.14 4.35
#